data_2c0137dd0829876f65ebcf9ffd7517f1
#
_entry.id   2c0137dd0829876f65ebcf9ffd7517f1
#
_cell.length_a   1.000
_cell.length_b   1.000
_cell.length_c   1.000
_cell.angle_alpha   90.00
_cell.angle_beta   90.00
_cell.angle_gamma   90.00
#
_symmetry.space_group_name_H-M   'P 1'
#
loop_
_entity.id
_entity.type
_entity.pdbx_description
1 polymer ?
#
loop_
_entity_poly.entity_id
_entity_poly.type
_entity_poly.pdbx_seq_one_letter_code
_entity_poly.pdbx_strand_id
1 'polypeptide(L)'
;MRRGLTSVVLLGALVTGCTSTAEPSAQVTRPAPSTALPTPQSSSTPQSSPTPQRPRHQPVVLAVHPSRGTVDLGLGAARAVIAGQVRSWRQIVPSAARPPGDTLRLTGVAGTGVPAARTASLAAALRLVRTDARAVAVVLASAVGPSVRVIRVAGVDPLREPSRYPLRMAGPAPTGPVLTMTIGGDVMLGRRVATAAARAGDPAAPLRPLSRRLAAADLTVLNLESTLSRAGAPRQGGDSFAAPPSVLPGIRAAGVDVLSLANNHTGDFGDLALRDTVARVRAAGIAPVGAGSNHAEAWRPVLVTRAGVRFGFVAFNAIGETPRPTDDSAGAASVRMPPRTGPLNAADVALLTRTVAQVRRSADVVVVLPHWGAQYTHRPDPAQRTVARAALDAGADLVVGGHPHWVQGIDAISNKIVAHSLGNLVFDMDFSRQTQEGFLLELTFWGRRLMAAVPVPYRIGPDFTPRLVTGTTAAAVLRPLWP
;
A
#
# COMPACT_ATOMS: atom_id res chain seq x y z
N MET A 1 -4.96 -55.61 42.90
CA MET A 1 -4.95 -57.08 42.62
C MET A 1 -4.69 -57.28 41.14
N ARG A 2 -3.61 -58.05 40.90
CA ARG A 2 -3.28 -58.88 39.72
C ARG A 2 -3.36 -58.16 38.35
N ARG A 3 -2.22 -57.86 37.65
CA ARG A 3 -1.18 -58.77 37.01
C ARG A 3 -1.67 -59.33 35.69
N GLY A 4 -0.84 -59.12 34.64
CA GLY A 4 -0.56 -59.94 33.49
C GLY A 4 -0.20 -59.06 32.30
N LEU A 5 1.01 -58.77 32.00
CA LEU A 5 2.17 -59.49 31.39
C LEU A 5 1.91 -59.95 29.96
N THR A 6 2.66 -59.31 29.08
CA THR A 6 3.66 -59.76 28.05
C THR A 6 3.14 -60.42 26.78
N SER A 7 3.56 -59.91 25.63
CA SER A 7 4.50 -60.68 24.77
C SER A 7 5.10 -59.80 23.67
N VAL A 8 6.42 -59.85 23.62
CA VAL A 8 7.33 -59.41 22.57
C VAL A 8 7.42 -60.50 21.51
N VAL A 9 7.41 -60.14 20.24
CA VAL A 9 8.02 -60.97 19.18
C VAL A 9 8.91 -60.09 18.30
N LEU A 10 10.20 -60.36 18.38
CA LEU A 10 11.26 -60.00 17.43
C LEU A 10 11.34 -61.09 16.35
N LEU A 11 11.62 -60.70 15.13
CA LEU A 11 12.44 -61.41 14.09
C LEU A 11 12.34 -60.55 12.84
N GLY A 12 13.34 -60.23 12.06
CA GLY A 12 14.70 -60.68 11.87
C GLY A 12 15.09 -60.13 10.49
N ALA A 13 16.29 -59.65 10.39
CA ALA A 13 16.90 -59.06 9.21
C ALA A 13 17.09 -60.04 8.06
N LEU A 14 17.13 -59.55 6.83
CA LEU A 14 17.97 -60.09 5.77
C LEU A 14 18.46 -58.99 4.84
N VAL A 15 19.78 -58.86 4.85
CA VAL A 15 20.62 -58.04 3.97
C VAL A 15 20.94 -58.88 2.74
N THR A 16 20.80 -58.31 1.55
CA THR A 16 21.62 -58.77 0.40
C THR A 16 22.01 -57.52 -0.41
N GLY A 17 23.31 -57.30 -0.43
CA GLY A 17 23.97 -56.38 -1.33
C GLY A 17 24.41 -57.11 -2.62
N CYS A 18 24.65 -56.34 -3.64
CA CYS A 18 25.55 -56.59 -4.76
C CYS A 18 25.88 -55.24 -5.41
N THR A 19 27.04 -54.74 -5.18
CA THR A 19 28.28 -54.64 -5.98
C THR A 19 28.17 -53.87 -7.29
N SER A 20 28.77 -52.72 -7.26
CA SER A 20 29.70 -52.00 -8.15
C SER A 20 30.11 -52.71 -9.46
N THR A 21 30.03 -51.98 -10.57
CA THR A 21 31.09 -51.99 -11.60
C THR A 21 31.20 -50.60 -12.24
N ALA A 22 32.45 -50.15 -12.31
CA ALA A 22 32.90 -48.92 -12.94
C ALA A 22 33.40 -49.17 -14.37
N GLU A 23 33.28 -48.14 -15.19
CA GLU A 23 34.10 -47.70 -16.33
C GLU A 23 34.12 -48.54 -17.63
N PRO A 24 34.49 -47.95 -18.81
CA PRO A 24 35.49 -46.92 -18.99
C PRO A 24 35.20 -45.78 -20.02
N SER A 25 35.98 -44.74 -19.84
CA SER A 25 36.35 -43.63 -20.70
C SER A 25 36.72 -44.03 -22.14
N ALA A 26 36.26 -43.26 -23.12
CA ALA A 26 36.82 -43.24 -24.48
C ALA A 26 37.19 -41.79 -24.87
N GLN A 27 38.49 -41.53 -24.87
CA GLN A 27 39.10 -40.43 -25.57
C GLN A 27 39.04 -40.69 -27.07
N VAL A 28 38.67 -39.67 -27.87
CA VAL A 28 38.98 -39.60 -29.30
C VAL A 28 39.60 -38.26 -29.61
N THR A 29 40.74 -38.39 -30.21
CA THR A 29 41.77 -37.45 -30.61
C THR A 29 41.30 -36.43 -31.67
N ARG A 30 41.92 -35.23 -31.57
CA ARG A 30 42.00 -34.20 -32.62
C ARG A 30 42.67 -34.70 -33.90
N PRO A 31 42.38 -34.08 -35.03
CA PRO A 31 43.42 -33.50 -35.87
C PRO A 31 43.19 -32.03 -36.23
N ALA A 32 44.26 -31.26 -36.22
CA ALA A 32 44.48 -30.05 -37.05
C ALA A 32 45.51 -30.44 -38.12
N PRO A 33 45.78 -29.65 -39.16
CA PRO A 33 45.48 -28.26 -39.43
C PRO A 33 45.13 -27.93 -40.88
N SER A 34 45.07 -26.65 -41.18
CA SER A 34 45.29 -25.97 -42.46
C SER A 34 44.07 -25.62 -43.28
N THR A 35 43.83 -24.37 -43.48
CA THR A 35 44.29 -23.46 -44.55
C THR A 35 43.61 -22.12 -44.39
N ALA A 36 44.36 -21.06 -44.54
CA ALA A 36 43.91 -19.68 -44.57
C ALA A 36 43.07 -19.44 -45.84
N LEU A 37 41.92 -18.76 -45.65
CA LEU A 37 41.13 -18.14 -46.72
C LEU A 37 40.87 -16.69 -46.34
N PRO A 38 40.70 -15.80 -47.37
CA PRO A 38 40.97 -14.38 -47.24
C PRO A 38 39.92 -13.62 -46.45
N THR A 39 40.37 -12.58 -45.75
CA THR A 39 39.59 -11.57 -45.01
C THR A 39 38.47 -11.00 -45.85
N PRO A 40 37.19 -11.03 -45.44
CA PRO A 40 36.16 -10.21 -46.05
C PRO A 40 36.38 -8.75 -45.63
N GLN A 41 36.41 -7.89 -46.61
CA GLN A 41 36.39 -6.44 -46.43
C GLN A 41 35.22 -6.01 -45.54
N SER A 42 35.52 -5.16 -44.57
CA SER A 42 34.54 -4.49 -43.75
C SER A 42 33.55 -3.71 -44.60
N SER A 43 32.38 -4.27 -44.81
CA SER A 43 31.23 -3.49 -45.27
C SER A 43 30.84 -2.55 -44.13
N SER A 44 31.07 -1.27 -44.30
CA SER A 44 30.55 -0.20 -43.42
C SER A 44 29.03 -0.29 -43.38
N THR A 45 28.52 -0.82 -42.24
CA THR A 45 27.09 -0.74 -41.91
C THR A 45 26.70 0.75 -41.92
N PRO A 46 25.66 1.16 -42.63
CA PRO A 46 25.20 2.54 -42.57
C PRO A 46 24.81 2.84 -41.13
N GLN A 47 25.49 3.80 -40.51
CA GLN A 47 25.02 4.38 -39.24
C GLN A 47 23.61 4.91 -39.47
N SER A 48 22.61 4.23 -38.92
CA SER A 48 21.25 4.73 -38.88
C SER A 48 21.28 6.07 -38.16
N SER A 49 21.04 7.15 -38.89
CA SER A 49 20.84 8.48 -38.31
C SER A 49 19.82 8.38 -37.15
N PRO A 50 20.08 8.96 -35.99
CA PRO A 50 19.15 8.90 -34.88
C PRO A 50 17.83 9.54 -35.33
N THR A 51 16.77 8.76 -35.39
CA THR A 51 15.41 9.27 -35.66
C THR A 51 15.16 10.42 -34.69
N PRO A 52 14.75 11.62 -35.17
CA PRO A 52 14.53 12.76 -34.30
C PRO A 52 13.48 12.40 -33.27
N GLN A 53 13.88 12.27 -32.01
CA GLN A 53 12.97 11.99 -30.92
C GLN A 53 11.99 13.18 -30.84
N ARG A 54 10.69 12.91 -31.03
CA ARG A 54 9.64 13.92 -30.83
C ARG A 54 9.85 14.56 -29.45
N PRO A 55 9.77 15.90 -29.37
CA PRO A 55 9.95 16.57 -28.08
C PRO A 55 8.97 15.97 -27.07
N ARG A 56 9.53 15.40 -25.99
CA ARG A 56 8.74 14.81 -24.93
C ARG A 56 8.03 15.94 -24.20
N HIS A 57 6.75 15.81 -23.95
CA HIS A 57 5.95 16.78 -23.23
C HIS A 57 5.54 16.20 -21.87
N GLN A 58 5.55 17.03 -20.84
CA GLN A 58 5.04 16.67 -19.54
C GLN A 58 3.97 17.66 -19.07
N PRO A 59 3.06 17.26 -18.16
CA PRO A 59 2.05 18.18 -17.62
C PRO A 59 2.67 19.35 -16.87
N VAL A 60 2.07 20.54 -17.03
CA VAL A 60 2.23 21.69 -16.14
C VAL A 60 1.07 21.63 -15.16
N VAL A 61 1.35 21.38 -13.89
CA VAL A 61 0.32 21.11 -12.88
C VAL A 61 0.12 22.26 -11.93
N LEU A 62 -1.11 22.41 -11.45
CA LEU A 62 -1.47 23.30 -10.35
C LEU A 62 -1.44 22.48 -9.07
N ALA A 63 -0.34 22.60 -8.31
CA ALA A 63 -0.17 21.93 -7.04
C ALA A 63 -0.84 22.74 -5.92
N VAL A 64 -1.50 22.03 -4.99
CA VAL A 64 -2.24 22.62 -3.87
C VAL A 64 -1.96 21.85 -2.58
N HIS A 65 -2.41 22.40 -1.46
CA HIS A 65 -2.27 21.79 -0.14
C HIS A 65 -2.91 20.38 -0.11
N PRO A 66 -2.31 19.39 0.58
CA PRO A 66 -2.83 18.02 0.62
C PRO A 66 -4.23 17.89 1.24
N SER A 67 -4.65 18.82 2.13
CA SER A 67 -6.00 18.83 2.69
C SER A 67 -7.10 19.25 1.70
N ARG A 68 -6.71 19.78 0.52
CA ARG A 68 -7.69 20.15 -0.50
C ARG A 68 -8.39 18.90 -1.02
N GLY A 69 -9.70 18.95 -1.10
CA GLY A 69 -10.49 17.94 -1.80
C GLY A 69 -10.10 17.83 -3.28
N THR A 70 -10.68 16.88 -3.98
CA THR A 70 -10.50 16.81 -5.43
C THR A 70 -11.07 18.06 -6.09
N VAL A 71 -10.22 18.83 -6.74
CA VAL A 71 -10.59 20.00 -7.53
C VAL A 71 -10.42 19.66 -9.01
N ASP A 72 -11.43 19.98 -9.80
CA ASP A 72 -11.40 19.86 -11.26
C ASP A 72 -11.77 21.23 -11.85
N LEU A 73 -10.90 21.78 -12.66
CA LEU A 73 -11.11 23.07 -13.32
C LEU A 73 -11.36 22.88 -14.81
N GLY A 74 -12.25 23.68 -15.38
CA GLY A 74 -12.26 23.83 -16.84
C GLY A 74 -10.91 24.41 -17.35
N LEU A 75 -10.55 24.13 -18.59
CA LEU A 75 -9.27 24.54 -19.17
C LEU A 75 -9.09 26.08 -19.13
N GLY A 76 -10.15 26.83 -19.41
CA GLY A 76 -10.12 28.31 -19.35
C GLY A 76 -9.81 28.82 -17.94
N ALA A 77 -10.47 28.27 -16.91
CA ALA A 77 -10.22 28.63 -15.52
C ALA A 77 -8.77 28.27 -15.08
N ALA A 78 -8.26 27.10 -15.47
CA ALA A 78 -6.88 26.71 -15.18
C ALA A 78 -5.86 27.65 -15.82
N ARG A 79 -6.07 28.06 -17.09
CA ARG A 79 -5.24 29.07 -17.78
C ARG A 79 -5.32 30.44 -17.09
N ALA A 80 -6.50 30.88 -16.67
CA ALA A 80 -6.67 32.14 -15.97
C ALA A 80 -5.96 32.14 -14.60
N VAL A 81 -5.93 31.01 -13.88
CA VAL A 81 -5.12 30.86 -12.67
C VAL A 81 -3.64 31.00 -12.99
N ILE A 82 -3.13 30.28 -13.99
CA ILE A 82 -1.71 30.34 -14.40
C ILE A 82 -1.31 31.79 -14.79
N ALA A 83 -2.16 32.48 -15.54
CA ALA A 83 -1.95 33.87 -15.95
C ALA A 83 -2.06 34.89 -14.78
N GLY A 84 -2.41 34.45 -13.56
CA GLY A 84 -2.56 35.32 -12.38
C GLY A 84 -3.80 36.21 -12.41
N GLN A 85 -4.79 35.92 -13.25
CA GLN A 85 -6.05 36.64 -13.39
C GLN A 85 -7.05 36.31 -12.30
N VAL A 86 -6.94 35.14 -11.67
CA VAL A 86 -7.78 34.65 -10.57
C VAL A 86 -7.20 35.13 -9.24
N ARG A 87 -8.00 35.84 -8.43
CA ARG A 87 -7.62 36.39 -7.12
C ARG A 87 -8.27 35.68 -5.94
N SER A 88 -9.30 34.90 -6.23
CA SER A 88 -10.18 34.32 -5.21
C SER A 88 -10.59 32.92 -5.61
N TRP A 89 -10.63 32.02 -4.64
CA TRP A 89 -11.09 30.62 -4.85
C TRP A 89 -12.56 30.56 -5.25
N ARG A 90 -13.40 31.54 -4.82
CA ARG A 90 -14.81 31.58 -5.19
C ARG A 90 -15.04 31.72 -6.70
N GLN A 91 -14.06 32.26 -7.42
CA GLN A 91 -14.17 32.45 -8.88
C GLN A 91 -14.06 31.11 -9.64
N ILE A 92 -13.50 30.06 -9.02
CA ILE A 92 -13.13 28.83 -9.74
C ILE A 92 -13.63 27.54 -9.10
N VAL A 93 -14.08 27.56 -7.82
CA VAL A 93 -14.57 26.35 -7.14
C VAL A 93 -15.85 26.64 -6.34
N PRO A 94 -16.75 25.64 -6.22
CA PRO A 94 -17.94 25.73 -5.36
C PRO A 94 -17.58 25.96 -3.89
N SER A 95 -18.52 26.45 -3.08
CA SER A 95 -18.29 26.74 -1.66
C SER A 95 -17.71 25.59 -0.86
N ALA A 96 -18.19 24.36 -1.09
CA ALA A 96 -17.71 23.15 -0.41
C ALA A 96 -16.23 22.81 -0.69
N ALA A 97 -15.64 23.34 -1.77
CA ALA A 97 -14.25 23.09 -2.15
C ALA A 97 -13.31 24.27 -1.83
N ARG A 98 -13.80 25.31 -1.14
CA ARG A 98 -12.97 26.49 -0.79
C ARG A 98 -12.12 26.23 0.45
N PRO A 99 -10.89 26.77 0.51
CA PRO A 99 -10.10 26.75 1.74
C PRO A 99 -10.66 27.75 2.76
N PRO A 100 -10.24 27.67 4.02
CA PRO A 100 -10.42 28.78 4.96
C PRO A 100 -9.75 30.05 4.40
N GLY A 101 -10.54 31.15 4.29
CA GLY A 101 -10.11 32.33 3.57
C GLY A 101 -10.16 32.18 2.04
N ASP A 102 -10.67 33.19 1.36
CA ASP A 102 -11.05 33.11 -0.05
C ASP A 102 -9.91 33.51 -1.02
N THR A 103 -8.91 34.25 -0.53
CA THR A 103 -7.82 34.77 -1.38
C THR A 103 -7.02 33.62 -1.97
N LEU A 104 -6.85 33.60 -3.31
CA LEU A 104 -5.96 32.66 -3.99
C LEU A 104 -4.54 33.23 -4.04
N ARG A 105 -3.57 32.49 -3.51
CA ARG A 105 -2.16 32.84 -3.50
C ARG A 105 -1.41 32.05 -4.57
N LEU A 106 -1.20 32.69 -5.72
CA LEU A 106 -0.48 32.09 -6.84
C LEU A 106 1.04 32.23 -6.65
N THR A 107 1.76 31.14 -6.89
CA THR A 107 3.20 31.09 -7.13
C THR A 107 3.51 30.10 -8.26
N GLY A 108 4.72 30.07 -8.76
CA GLY A 108 5.12 29.07 -9.77
C GLY A 108 6.61 29.15 -10.08
N VAL A 109 7.07 28.18 -10.87
CA VAL A 109 8.44 28.15 -11.34
C VAL A 109 8.55 28.91 -12.67
N ALA A 110 9.65 29.59 -12.90
CA ALA A 110 9.91 30.28 -14.17
C ALA A 110 9.74 29.32 -15.37
N GLY A 111 9.18 29.84 -16.45
CA GLY A 111 8.90 29.04 -17.66
C GLY A 111 7.59 28.22 -17.63
N THR A 112 6.85 28.17 -16.52
CA THR A 112 5.56 27.44 -16.45
C THR A 112 4.35 28.28 -16.87
N GLY A 113 4.57 29.50 -17.37
CA GLY A 113 3.52 30.43 -17.81
C GLY A 113 3.01 31.36 -16.71
N VAL A 114 3.59 31.31 -15.52
CA VAL A 114 3.26 32.23 -14.42
C VAL A 114 3.95 33.57 -14.63
N PRO A 115 3.28 34.73 -14.33
CA PRO A 115 3.91 36.06 -14.41
C PRO A 115 5.21 36.12 -13.60
N ALA A 116 6.23 36.82 -14.10
CA ALA A 116 7.55 36.93 -13.47
C ALA A 116 7.49 37.36 -11.98
N ALA A 117 6.59 38.32 -11.66
CA ALA A 117 6.38 38.78 -10.27
C ALA A 117 5.80 37.70 -9.32
N ARG A 118 5.40 36.53 -9.84
CA ARG A 118 4.87 35.41 -9.06
C ARG A 118 5.78 34.19 -9.09
N THR A 119 6.97 34.31 -9.70
CA THR A 119 7.91 33.20 -9.76
C THR A 119 8.67 33.03 -8.46
N ALA A 120 8.98 31.77 -8.15
CA ALA A 120 9.75 31.35 -6.99
C ALA A 120 10.62 30.16 -7.34
N SER A 121 11.57 29.82 -6.48
CA SER A 121 12.25 28.51 -6.60
C SER A 121 11.24 27.37 -6.39
N LEU A 122 11.50 26.22 -6.98
CA LEU A 122 10.65 25.01 -6.82
C LEU A 122 10.45 24.69 -5.33
N ALA A 123 11.50 24.73 -4.54
CA ALA A 123 11.44 24.45 -3.11
C ALA A 123 10.52 25.43 -2.35
N ALA A 124 10.61 26.73 -2.68
CA ALA A 124 9.75 27.76 -2.07
C ALA A 124 8.29 27.60 -2.50
N ALA A 125 8.02 27.34 -3.79
CA ALA A 125 6.67 27.14 -4.30
C ALA A 125 5.99 25.91 -3.66
N LEU A 126 6.68 24.77 -3.59
CA LEU A 126 6.16 23.56 -2.95
C LEU A 126 6.04 23.71 -1.43
N ARG A 127 6.90 24.45 -0.78
CA ARG A 127 6.77 24.78 0.66
C ARG A 127 5.51 25.59 0.91
N LEU A 128 5.26 26.64 0.11
CA LEU A 128 4.10 27.47 0.26
C LEU A 128 2.81 26.66 0.21
N VAL A 129 2.63 25.79 -0.78
CA VAL A 129 1.40 24.98 -0.90
C VAL A 129 1.28 23.91 0.18
N ARG A 130 2.36 23.50 0.83
CA ARG A 130 2.30 22.57 1.97
C ARG A 130 1.88 23.25 3.29
N THR A 131 2.03 24.58 3.39
CA THR A 131 1.79 25.33 4.62
C THR A 131 0.61 26.29 4.52
N ASP A 132 0.09 26.55 3.31
CA ASP A 132 -1.04 27.45 3.10
C ASP A 132 -2.07 26.81 2.15
N ALA A 133 -3.22 26.42 2.69
CA ALA A 133 -4.30 25.81 1.92
C ALA A 133 -4.91 26.74 0.85
N ARG A 134 -4.61 28.06 0.87
CA ARG A 134 -5.03 29.04 -0.13
C ARG A 134 -4.09 29.13 -1.32
N ALA A 135 -2.89 28.53 -1.19
CA ALA A 135 -1.86 28.62 -2.22
C ALA A 135 -2.10 27.65 -3.39
N VAL A 136 -1.68 28.10 -4.57
CA VAL A 136 -1.53 27.30 -5.78
C VAL A 136 -0.12 27.50 -6.30
N ALA A 137 0.61 26.41 -6.55
CA ALA A 137 1.91 26.43 -7.21
C ALA A 137 1.81 25.84 -8.61
N VAL A 138 2.28 26.56 -9.61
CA VAL A 138 2.37 26.06 -10.99
C VAL A 138 3.78 25.50 -11.21
N VAL A 139 3.84 24.19 -11.39
CA VAL A 139 5.10 23.46 -11.49
C VAL A 139 4.98 22.34 -12.54
N LEU A 140 6.11 21.74 -12.91
CA LEU A 140 6.08 20.54 -13.74
C LEU A 140 5.62 19.32 -12.93
N ALA A 141 4.87 18.42 -13.57
CA ALA A 141 4.41 17.19 -12.91
C ALA A 141 5.56 16.36 -12.34
N SER A 142 6.71 16.30 -13.03
CA SER A 142 7.90 15.60 -12.54
C SER A 142 8.48 16.19 -11.24
N ALA A 143 8.09 17.39 -10.85
CA ALA A 143 8.58 18.06 -9.64
C ALA A 143 7.70 17.82 -8.40
N VAL A 144 6.46 17.32 -8.56
CA VAL A 144 5.58 17.04 -7.42
C VAL A 144 5.85 15.67 -6.81
N GLY A 145 5.31 15.47 -5.60
CA GLY A 145 5.35 14.22 -4.87
C GLY A 145 4.16 14.13 -3.92
N PRO A 146 4.09 13.10 -3.07
CA PRO A 146 2.89 12.78 -2.27
C PRO A 146 2.56 13.83 -1.19
N SER A 147 3.43 14.79 -0.94
CA SER A 147 3.21 15.87 0.05
C SER A 147 2.34 17.02 -0.46
N VAL A 148 1.90 16.98 -1.72
CA VAL A 148 0.99 17.96 -2.31
C VAL A 148 -0.09 17.24 -3.13
N ARG A 149 -1.21 17.92 -3.39
CA ARG A 149 -2.20 17.46 -4.37
C ARG A 149 -2.07 18.23 -5.66
N VAL A 150 -2.59 17.67 -6.75
CA VAL A 150 -2.67 18.35 -8.03
C VAL A 150 -4.13 18.53 -8.44
N ILE A 151 -4.41 19.64 -9.11
CA ILE A 151 -5.72 19.94 -9.66
C ILE A 151 -5.91 19.18 -10.97
N ARG A 152 -7.07 18.57 -11.15
CA ARG A 152 -7.51 18.01 -12.43
C ARG A 152 -7.92 19.15 -13.36
N VAL A 153 -7.74 18.96 -14.65
CA VAL A 153 -8.20 19.94 -15.65
C VAL A 153 -9.00 19.22 -16.73
N ALA A 154 -10.20 19.68 -16.97
CA ALA A 154 -11.14 19.09 -17.92
C ALA A 154 -11.36 17.58 -17.68
N GLY A 155 -11.52 17.18 -16.42
CA GLY A 155 -11.72 15.79 -16.02
C GLY A 155 -10.46 14.93 -15.98
N VAL A 156 -9.30 15.43 -16.45
CA VAL A 156 -8.06 14.65 -16.58
C VAL A 156 -7.14 14.85 -15.38
N ASP A 157 -6.68 13.76 -14.80
CA ASP A 157 -5.67 13.76 -13.74
C ASP A 157 -4.25 13.81 -14.36
N PRO A 158 -3.44 14.83 -14.08
CA PRO A 158 -2.11 14.98 -14.71
C PRO A 158 -1.11 13.89 -14.35
N LEU A 159 -1.29 13.20 -13.22
CA LEU A 159 -0.36 12.18 -12.77
C LEU A 159 -0.80 10.77 -13.20
N ARG A 160 -2.11 10.54 -13.37
CA ARG A 160 -2.66 9.26 -13.86
C ARG A 160 -2.72 9.19 -15.38
N GLU A 161 -3.00 10.33 -16.04
CA GLU A 161 -3.16 10.40 -17.50
C GLU A 161 -2.28 11.52 -18.09
N PRO A 162 -0.96 11.50 -17.88
CA PRO A 162 -0.08 12.61 -18.24
C PRO A 162 -0.08 12.93 -19.76
N SER A 163 -0.30 11.94 -20.60
CA SER A 163 -0.39 12.14 -22.05
C SER A 163 -1.68 12.84 -22.52
N ARG A 164 -2.77 12.73 -21.75
CA ARG A 164 -4.08 13.33 -22.06
C ARG A 164 -4.27 14.70 -21.41
N TYR A 165 -3.43 15.05 -20.43
CA TYR A 165 -3.59 16.30 -19.70
C TYR A 165 -3.40 17.52 -20.62
N PRO A 166 -4.34 18.53 -20.60
CA PRO A 166 -4.37 19.56 -21.60
C PRO A 166 -3.30 20.65 -21.44
N LEU A 167 -2.73 20.82 -20.24
CA LEU A 167 -1.67 21.80 -19.96
C LEU A 167 -0.32 21.10 -19.97
N ARG A 168 0.41 21.23 -21.07
CA ARG A 168 1.67 20.51 -21.30
C ARG A 168 2.74 21.43 -21.88
N MET A 169 3.99 21.16 -21.55
CA MET A 169 5.15 21.82 -22.13
C MET A 169 6.26 20.83 -22.44
N ALA A 170 7.24 21.26 -23.22
CA ALA A 170 8.44 20.46 -23.49
C ALA A 170 9.17 20.16 -22.18
N GLY A 171 9.62 18.91 -22.02
CA GLY A 171 10.31 18.45 -20.84
C GLY A 171 10.39 16.93 -20.77
N PRO A 172 11.12 16.37 -19.81
CA PRO A 172 11.28 14.93 -19.69
C PRO A 172 9.91 14.25 -19.46
N ALA A 173 9.61 13.22 -20.25
CA ALA A 173 8.43 12.39 -20.03
C ALA A 173 8.55 11.64 -18.69
N PRO A 174 7.42 11.13 -18.12
CA PRO A 174 7.46 10.22 -16.99
C PRO A 174 8.44 9.07 -17.23
N THR A 175 9.26 8.76 -16.25
CA THR A 175 10.15 7.61 -16.29
C THR A 175 9.42 6.36 -15.81
N GLY A 176 9.19 5.41 -16.69
CA GLY A 176 8.49 4.16 -16.41
C GLY A 176 6.96 4.24 -16.54
N PRO A 177 6.26 3.14 -16.23
CA PRO A 177 4.80 3.05 -16.31
C PRO A 177 4.13 3.92 -15.24
N VAL A 178 2.93 4.40 -15.56
CA VAL A 178 2.02 4.95 -14.55
C VAL A 178 1.31 3.78 -13.89
N LEU A 179 1.43 3.67 -12.58
CA LEU A 179 0.83 2.61 -11.77
C LEU A 179 0.02 3.22 -10.64
N THR A 180 -1.03 2.53 -10.25
CA THR A 180 -1.91 2.89 -9.15
C THR A 180 -1.92 1.79 -8.09
N MET A 181 -1.91 2.19 -6.81
CA MET A 181 -2.12 1.29 -5.68
C MET A 181 -3.22 1.86 -4.80
N THR A 182 -4.12 1.00 -4.34
CA THR A 182 -5.13 1.36 -3.33
C THR A 182 -4.87 0.57 -2.06
N ILE A 183 -4.76 1.26 -0.93
CA ILE A 183 -4.67 0.63 0.38
C ILE A 183 -5.93 0.99 1.16
N GLY A 184 -6.64 -0.01 1.71
CA GLY A 184 -7.79 0.16 2.59
C GLY A 184 -7.43 -0.13 4.05
N GLY A 185 -8.31 0.31 4.95
CA GLY A 185 -8.19 0.09 6.39
C GLY A 185 -8.60 -1.32 6.84
N ASP A 186 -9.06 -1.40 8.09
CA ASP A 186 -9.32 -2.66 8.77
C ASP A 186 -10.60 -3.34 8.26
N VAL A 187 -10.49 -4.62 7.91
CA VAL A 187 -11.56 -5.45 7.34
C VAL A 187 -11.83 -6.62 8.27
N MET A 188 -12.92 -6.54 9.03
CA MET A 188 -13.46 -7.60 9.87
C MET A 188 -14.73 -8.17 9.22
N LEU A 189 -14.72 -9.45 8.85
CA LEU A 189 -15.79 -10.09 8.10
C LEU A 189 -16.56 -11.12 8.94
N GLY A 190 -16.37 -11.08 10.25
CA GLY A 190 -17.07 -11.94 11.22
C GLY A 190 -18.32 -11.29 11.84
N ARG A 191 -18.78 -11.84 12.94
CA ARG A 191 -19.83 -11.31 13.84
C ARG A 191 -21.04 -10.78 13.06
N ARG A 192 -21.50 -9.54 13.34
CA ARG A 192 -22.67 -8.92 12.69
C ARG A 192 -22.47 -8.67 11.20
N VAL A 193 -21.21 -8.44 10.75
CA VAL A 193 -20.88 -8.31 9.33
C VAL A 193 -21.20 -9.61 8.58
N ALA A 194 -20.75 -10.76 9.11
CA ALA A 194 -21.07 -12.07 8.54
C ALA A 194 -22.59 -12.33 8.51
N THR A 195 -23.30 -11.94 9.56
CA THR A 195 -24.76 -12.06 9.64
C THR A 195 -25.45 -11.20 8.57
N ALA A 196 -24.98 -9.96 8.37
CA ALA A 196 -25.52 -9.06 7.33
C ALA A 196 -25.27 -9.61 5.93
N ALA A 197 -24.05 -10.10 5.65
CA ALA A 197 -23.70 -10.73 4.39
C ALA A 197 -24.55 -11.99 4.10
N ALA A 198 -24.78 -12.82 5.13
CA ALA A 198 -25.63 -14.01 5.00
C ALA A 198 -27.09 -13.65 4.69
N ARG A 199 -27.65 -12.62 5.34
CA ARG A 199 -29.00 -12.11 5.05
C ARG A 199 -29.11 -11.56 3.62
N ALA A 200 -28.05 -10.97 3.11
CA ALA A 200 -27.98 -10.50 1.73
C ALA A 200 -27.82 -11.65 0.71
N GLY A 201 -27.57 -12.88 1.16
CA GLY A 201 -27.27 -14.03 0.30
C GLY A 201 -25.94 -13.87 -0.47
N ASP A 202 -25.07 -12.98 -0.02
CA ASP A 202 -23.85 -12.60 -0.73
C ASP A 202 -22.67 -12.38 0.24
N PRO A 203 -21.73 -13.32 0.30
CA PRO A 203 -20.52 -13.15 1.12
C PRO A 203 -19.64 -11.96 0.72
N ALA A 204 -19.79 -11.46 -0.51
CA ALA A 204 -19.04 -10.29 -1.00
C ALA A 204 -19.75 -8.95 -0.68
N ALA A 205 -20.97 -8.96 -0.17
CA ALA A 205 -21.78 -7.77 0.10
C ALA A 205 -21.01 -6.66 0.83
N PRO A 206 -20.17 -6.95 1.87
CA PRO A 206 -19.46 -5.91 2.60
C PRO A 206 -18.50 -5.07 1.74
N LEU A 207 -17.90 -5.64 0.71
CA LEU A 207 -16.95 -4.92 -0.17
C LEU A 207 -17.59 -4.44 -1.48
N ARG A 208 -18.81 -4.90 -1.81
CA ARG A 208 -19.47 -4.65 -3.09
C ARG A 208 -19.53 -3.16 -3.49
N PRO A 209 -19.89 -2.20 -2.60
CA PRO A 209 -19.97 -0.79 -2.99
C PRO A 209 -18.66 -0.17 -3.46
N LEU A 210 -17.52 -0.71 -3.00
CA LEU A 210 -16.18 -0.24 -3.38
C LEU A 210 -15.45 -1.18 -4.34
N SER A 211 -16.00 -2.37 -4.67
CA SER A 211 -15.31 -3.40 -5.43
C SER A 211 -14.78 -2.91 -6.78
N ARG A 212 -15.58 -2.15 -7.55
CA ARG A 212 -15.12 -1.57 -8.83
C ARG A 212 -13.94 -0.62 -8.66
N ARG A 213 -13.93 0.15 -7.56
CA ARG A 213 -12.86 1.10 -7.27
C ARG A 213 -11.59 0.40 -6.84
N LEU A 214 -11.72 -0.61 -5.98
CA LEU A 214 -10.60 -1.44 -5.53
C LEU A 214 -9.98 -2.18 -6.73
N ALA A 215 -10.80 -2.85 -7.53
CA ALA A 215 -10.36 -3.60 -8.71
C ALA A 215 -9.80 -2.73 -9.86
N ALA A 216 -10.06 -1.41 -9.85
CA ALA A 216 -9.53 -0.49 -10.85
C ALA A 216 -8.06 -0.08 -10.58
N ALA A 217 -7.52 -0.37 -9.40
CA ALA A 217 -6.11 -0.17 -9.10
C ALA A 217 -5.26 -1.31 -9.67
N ASP A 218 -4.02 -1.02 -10.07
CA ASP A 218 -3.06 -2.05 -10.50
C ASP A 218 -2.64 -2.96 -9.33
N LEU A 219 -2.79 -2.48 -8.09
CA LEU A 219 -2.50 -3.23 -6.87
C LEU A 219 -3.41 -2.77 -5.72
N THR A 220 -4.07 -3.72 -5.05
CA THR A 220 -4.95 -3.43 -3.90
C THR A 220 -4.50 -4.21 -2.67
N VAL A 221 -4.36 -3.49 -1.55
CA VAL A 221 -3.88 -3.98 -0.26
C VAL A 221 -4.91 -3.68 0.83
N LEU A 222 -5.26 -4.68 1.64
CA LEU A 222 -6.14 -4.51 2.81
C LEU A 222 -5.53 -5.15 4.06
N ASN A 223 -5.97 -4.73 5.24
CA ASN A 223 -5.72 -5.44 6.49
C ASN A 223 -6.91 -6.35 6.80
N LEU A 224 -6.72 -7.67 6.79
CA LEU A 224 -7.75 -8.63 7.16
C LEU A 224 -7.68 -8.87 8.68
N GLU A 225 -8.57 -8.24 9.40
CA GLU A 225 -8.66 -8.32 10.86
C GLU A 225 -9.70 -9.37 11.29
N SER A 226 -9.49 -10.59 10.81
CA SER A 226 -10.33 -11.76 11.08
C SER A 226 -9.56 -13.04 10.79
N THR A 227 -9.84 -14.08 11.56
CA THR A 227 -9.52 -15.46 11.20
C THR A 227 -10.46 -15.93 10.08
N LEU A 228 -9.94 -16.57 9.04
CA LEU A 228 -10.72 -17.21 7.96
C LEU A 228 -10.66 -18.74 8.07
N SER A 229 -11.21 -19.26 9.16
CA SER A 229 -11.21 -20.70 9.43
C SER A 229 -12.47 -21.13 10.15
N ARG A 230 -12.77 -22.41 10.09
CA ARG A 230 -13.79 -23.07 10.91
C ARG A 230 -13.17 -23.91 12.03
N ALA A 231 -11.84 -23.93 12.13
CA ALA A 231 -11.09 -24.64 13.17
C ALA A 231 -10.94 -23.80 14.43
N GLY A 232 -10.69 -24.49 15.55
CA GLY A 232 -10.38 -23.86 16.81
C GLY A 232 -11.59 -23.33 17.58
N ALA A 233 -11.30 -22.69 18.70
CA ALA A 233 -12.28 -22.09 19.59
C ALA A 233 -11.86 -20.63 19.90
N PRO A 234 -12.83 -19.73 20.22
CA PRO A 234 -12.56 -18.33 20.49
C PRO A 234 -11.67 -18.20 21.72
N ARG A 235 -10.63 -17.37 21.65
CA ARG A 235 -9.66 -17.11 22.70
C ARG A 235 -9.90 -15.78 23.44
N GLN A 236 -10.64 -14.88 22.80
CA GLN A 236 -10.96 -13.56 23.33
C GLN A 236 -12.48 -13.38 23.59
N GLY A 237 -13.20 -14.49 23.80
CA GLY A 237 -14.65 -14.44 24.01
C GLY A 237 -15.39 -13.76 22.86
N GLY A 238 -16.23 -12.76 23.18
CA GLY A 238 -16.99 -11.98 22.18
C GLY A 238 -16.16 -11.10 21.25
N ASP A 239 -14.91 -10.86 21.60
CA ASP A 239 -13.95 -10.09 20.76
C ASP A 239 -13.14 -10.99 19.83
N SER A 240 -13.45 -12.29 19.74
CA SER A 240 -12.83 -13.17 18.73
C SER A 240 -13.53 -13.02 17.39
N PHE A 241 -12.74 -12.75 16.32
CA PHE A 241 -13.23 -12.46 14.99
C PHE A 241 -12.97 -13.63 14.04
N ALA A 242 -14.02 -14.35 13.67
CA ALA A 242 -13.96 -15.37 12.63
C ALA A 242 -14.91 -15.04 11.50
N ALA A 243 -14.41 -15.10 10.28
CA ALA A 243 -15.20 -15.00 9.06
C ALA A 243 -15.26 -16.36 8.35
N PRO A 244 -16.37 -16.69 7.69
CA PRO A 244 -16.45 -17.90 6.92
C PRO A 244 -15.51 -17.83 5.70
N PRO A 245 -14.76 -18.89 5.34
CA PRO A 245 -13.87 -18.86 4.17
C PRO A 245 -14.57 -18.55 2.85
N SER A 246 -15.91 -18.68 2.79
CA SER A 246 -16.73 -18.31 1.61
C SER A 246 -16.67 -16.82 1.23
N VAL A 247 -16.08 -15.95 2.07
CA VAL A 247 -15.84 -14.53 1.74
C VAL A 247 -14.67 -14.32 0.77
N LEU A 248 -13.74 -15.29 0.66
CA LEU A 248 -12.53 -15.16 -0.15
C LEU A 248 -12.78 -14.88 -1.63
N PRO A 249 -13.72 -15.55 -2.33
CA PRO A 249 -14.05 -15.20 -3.70
C PRO A 249 -14.49 -13.74 -3.85
N GLY A 250 -15.25 -13.21 -2.88
CA GLY A 250 -15.66 -11.81 -2.86
C GLY A 250 -14.48 -10.84 -2.68
N ILE A 251 -13.55 -11.14 -1.78
CA ILE A 251 -12.33 -10.37 -1.59
C ILE A 251 -11.49 -10.37 -2.88
N ARG A 252 -11.35 -11.55 -3.51
CA ARG A 252 -10.62 -11.68 -4.78
C ARG A 252 -11.30 -10.92 -5.92
N ALA A 253 -12.63 -11.01 -6.03
CA ALA A 253 -13.41 -10.29 -7.03
C ALA A 253 -13.38 -8.78 -6.84
N ALA A 254 -13.16 -8.29 -5.61
CA ALA A 254 -12.91 -6.88 -5.33
C ALA A 254 -11.48 -6.44 -5.75
N GLY A 255 -10.67 -7.31 -6.34
CA GLY A 255 -9.34 -6.99 -6.86
C GLY A 255 -8.24 -6.94 -5.80
N VAL A 256 -8.46 -7.54 -4.63
CA VAL A 256 -7.46 -7.54 -3.56
C VAL A 256 -6.31 -8.48 -3.91
N ASP A 257 -5.09 -7.96 -3.89
CA ASP A 257 -3.86 -8.67 -4.23
C ASP A 257 -3.05 -9.07 -3.00
N VAL A 258 -3.06 -8.24 -1.95
CA VAL A 258 -2.28 -8.44 -0.71
C VAL A 258 -3.18 -8.25 0.50
N LEU A 259 -3.11 -9.19 1.44
CA LEU A 259 -3.75 -9.08 2.75
C LEU A 259 -2.69 -9.06 3.84
N SER A 260 -2.66 -7.96 4.62
CA SER A 260 -1.96 -7.96 5.90
C SER A 260 -2.73 -8.86 6.87
N LEU A 261 -2.01 -9.79 7.48
CA LEU A 261 -2.48 -10.67 8.55
C LEU A 261 -1.74 -10.40 9.86
N ALA A 262 -0.88 -9.37 9.89
CA ALA A 262 -0.15 -8.98 11.08
C ALA A 262 -1.00 -8.08 11.97
N ASN A 263 -2.02 -8.64 12.61
CA ASN A 263 -2.90 -7.93 13.55
C ASN A 263 -3.22 -8.78 14.77
N ASN A 264 -3.94 -8.21 15.73
CA ASN A 264 -4.26 -8.87 16.97
C ASN A 264 -5.37 -9.92 16.88
N HIS A 265 -6.09 -10.01 15.75
CA HIS A 265 -7.22 -10.93 15.57
C HIS A 265 -6.95 -12.13 14.65
N THR A 266 -5.78 -12.21 14.05
CA THR A 266 -5.42 -13.37 13.20
C THR A 266 -5.29 -14.66 14.02
N GLY A 267 -4.94 -14.56 15.31
CA GLY A 267 -4.77 -15.69 16.23
C GLY A 267 -5.97 -16.02 17.10
N ASP A 268 -7.11 -15.38 16.92
CA ASP A 268 -8.30 -15.46 17.80
C ASP A 268 -8.85 -16.88 18.02
N PHE A 269 -8.61 -17.78 17.09
CA PHE A 269 -9.07 -19.17 17.14
C PHE A 269 -7.93 -20.17 17.23
N GLY A 270 -6.71 -19.71 17.52
CA GLY A 270 -5.55 -20.54 17.81
C GLY A 270 -4.73 -20.93 16.60
N ASP A 271 -3.71 -21.74 16.83
CA ASP A 271 -2.66 -22.07 15.88
C ASP A 271 -3.19 -22.71 14.61
N LEU A 272 -4.06 -23.71 14.71
CA LEU A 272 -4.66 -24.38 13.55
C LEU A 272 -5.46 -23.41 12.68
N ALA A 273 -6.25 -22.54 13.28
CA ALA A 273 -7.07 -21.57 12.58
C ALA A 273 -6.20 -20.48 11.91
N LEU A 274 -5.11 -20.06 12.54
CA LEU A 274 -4.16 -19.13 11.95
C LEU A 274 -3.48 -19.75 10.72
N ARG A 275 -2.96 -20.98 10.83
CA ARG A 275 -2.34 -21.70 9.70
C ARG A 275 -3.33 -21.89 8.55
N ASP A 276 -4.56 -22.30 8.85
CA ASP A 276 -5.64 -22.48 7.87
C ASP A 276 -5.97 -21.15 7.17
N THR A 277 -6.04 -20.04 7.93
CA THR A 277 -6.26 -18.69 7.38
C THR A 277 -5.16 -18.31 6.37
N VAL A 278 -3.89 -18.45 6.73
CA VAL A 278 -2.76 -18.14 5.83
C VAL A 278 -2.82 -19.01 4.57
N ALA A 279 -3.08 -20.32 4.73
CA ALA A 279 -3.16 -21.26 3.62
C ALA A 279 -4.32 -20.92 2.67
N ARG A 280 -5.50 -20.61 3.20
CA ARG A 280 -6.69 -20.24 2.41
C ARG A 280 -6.53 -18.95 1.64
N VAL A 281 -5.97 -17.91 2.27
CA VAL A 281 -5.66 -16.64 1.60
C VAL A 281 -4.72 -16.89 0.42
N ARG A 282 -3.66 -17.68 0.62
CA ARG A 282 -2.71 -18.05 -0.43
C ARG A 282 -3.37 -18.87 -1.54
N ALA A 283 -4.21 -19.87 -1.19
CA ALA A 283 -4.93 -20.69 -2.15
C ALA A 283 -5.95 -19.89 -2.99
N ALA A 284 -6.49 -18.79 -2.46
CA ALA A 284 -7.34 -17.87 -3.18
C ALA A 284 -6.56 -16.96 -4.16
N GLY A 285 -5.23 -17.11 -4.28
CA GLY A 285 -4.39 -16.28 -5.13
C GLY A 285 -4.15 -14.87 -4.60
N ILE A 286 -4.34 -14.66 -3.29
CA ILE A 286 -4.07 -13.41 -2.58
C ILE A 286 -2.79 -13.61 -1.76
N ALA A 287 -1.90 -12.64 -1.75
CA ALA A 287 -0.64 -12.74 -1.04
C ALA A 287 -0.80 -12.38 0.46
N PRO A 288 -0.69 -13.34 1.41
CA PRO A 288 -0.70 -13.04 2.82
C PRO A 288 0.67 -12.51 3.27
N VAL A 289 0.68 -11.47 4.10
CA VAL A 289 1.90 -10.90 4.68
C VAL A 289 1.75 -10.70 6.18
N GLY A 290 2.81 -10.99 6.94
CA GLY A 290 2.92 -10.65 8.36
C GLY A 290 2.38 -11.71 9.33
N ALA A 291 1.93 -12.88 8.84
CA ALA A 291 1.63 -14.04 9.69
C ALA A 291 2.10 -15.32 9.00
N GLY A 292 2.37 -16.34 9.78
CA GLY A 292 2.87 -17.60 9.26
C GLY A 292 2.87 -18.72 10.28
N SER A 293 3.23 -19.91 9.82
CA SER A 293 3.32 -21.14 10.62
C SER A 293 4.52 -21.16 11.56
N ASN A 294 5.48 -20.26 11.37
CA ASN A 294 6.66 -20.07 12.20
C ASN A 294 7.24 -18.67 12.02
N HIS A 295 8.30 -18.34 12.77
CA HIS A 295 8.97 -17.05 12.74
C HIS A 295 9.43 -16.65 11.33
N ALA A 296 10.08 -17.56 10.61
CA ALA A 296 10.61 -17.29 9.27
C ALA A 296 9.50 -16.97 8.27
N GLU A 297 8.36 -17.66 8.33
CA GLU A 297 7.22 -17.42 7.47
C GLU A 297 6.50 -16.10 7.81
N ALA A 298 6.28 -15.82 9.09
CA ALA A 298 5.60 -14.61 9.53
C ALA A 298 6.37 -13.33 9.14
N TRP A 299 7.70 -13.35 9.22
CA TRP A 299 8.55 -12.22 8.81
C TRP A 299 8.94 -12.24 7.33
N ARG A 300 8.48 -13.23 6.56
CA ARG A 300 8.78 -13.30 5.13
C ARG A 300 8.08 -12.16 4.38
N PRO A 301 8.84 -11.31 3.68
CA PRO A 301 8.25 -10.27 2.85
C PRO A 301 7.48 -10.85 1.67
N VAL A 302 6.47 -10.14 1.23
CA VAL A 302 5.74 -10.43 -0.01
C VAL A 302 6.27 -9.53 -1.12
N LEU A 303 6.54 -10.11 -2.30
CA LEU A 303 6.91 -9.38 -3.50
C LEU A 303 5.83 -9.54 -4.56
N VAL A 304 5.35 -8.42 -5.09
CA VAL A 304 4.37 -8.39 -6.19
C VAL A 304 4.91 -7.52 -7.31
N THR A 305 4.91 -8.02 -8.54
CA THR A 305 5.35 -7.26 -9.72
C THR A 305 4.14 -6.76 -10.51
N ARG A 306 4.14 -5.48 -10.87
CA ARG A 306 3.14 -4.87 -11.77
C ARG A 306 3.86 -4.01 -12.81
N ALA A 307 3.63 -4.31 -14.09
CA ALA A 307 4.26 -3.61 -15.22
C ALA A 307 5.79 -3.42 -15.05
N GLY A 308 6.47 -4.44 -14.55
CA GLY A 308 7.92 -4.44 -14.35
C GLY A 308 8.41 -3.75 -13.07
N VAL A 309 7.54 -3.15 -12.27
CA VAL A 309 7.87 -2.56 -10.95
C VAL A 309 7.60 -3.59 -9.86
N ARG A 310 8.58 -3.84 -9.01
CA ARG A 310 8.51 -4.80 -7.88
C ARG A 310 8.13 -4.06 -6.61
N PHE A 311 6.98 -4.40 -6.05
CA PHE A 311 6.50 -3.91 -4.76
C PHE A 311 6.80 -4.94 -3.68
N GLY A 312 7.46 -4.53 -2.60
CA GLY A 312 7.76 -5.35 -1.44
C GLY A 312 6.92 -4.94 -0.24
N PHE A 313 6.32 -5.90 0.46
CA PHE A 313 5.47 -5.68 1.62
C PHE A 313 6.06 -6.35 2.84
N VAL A 314 6.08 -5.61 3.94
CA VAL A 314 6.42 -6.09 5.30
C VAL A 314 5.28 -5.67 6.22
N ALA A 315 4.81 -6.54 7.09
CA ALA A 315 3.76 -6.21 8.05
C ALA A 315 4.15 -6.67 9.46
N PHE A 316 3.65 -5.98 10.49
CA PHE A 316 3.84 -6.39 11.88
C PHE A 316 2.67 -5.96 12.77
N ASN A 317 2.44 -6.75 13.83
CA ASN A 317 1.50 -6.49 14.91
C ASN A 317 2.24 -5.89 16.12
N ALA A 318 1.70 -4.83 16.70
CA ALA A 318 2.24 -4.20 17.91
C ALA A 318 1.22 -4.19 19.07
N ILE A 319 0.09 -4.89 18.91
CA ILE A 319 -1.02 -4.89 19.89
C ILE A 319 -0.94 -6.08 20.85
N GLY A 320 -0.35 -7.19 20.42
CA GLY A 320 -0.37 -8.46 21.14
C GLY A 320 -1.54 -9.33 20.68
N GLU A 321 -2.10 -10.10 21.59
CA GLU A 321 -3.23 -11.03 21.45
C GLU A 321 -2.97 -12.17 20.47
N THR A 322 -2.70 -11.90 19.19
CA THR A 322 -2.11 -12.91 18.30
C THR A 322 -0.70 -13.25 18.78
N PRO A 323 -0.38 -14.54 19.00
CA PRO A 323 0.93 -14.95 19.47
C PRO A 323 2.08 -14.48 18.58
N ARG A 324 3.21 -14.19 19.21
CA ARG A 324 4.47 -14.04 18.46
C ARG A 324 4.89 -15.41 17.93
N PRO A 325 5.32 -15.51 16.67
CA PRO A 325 5.74 -16.78 16.12
C PRO A 325 7.09 -17.21 16.73
N THR A 326 7.24 -18.52 16.91
CA THR A 326 8.54 -19.16 17.18
C THR A 326 8.98 -19.96 15.95
N ASP A 327 10.06 -20.70 16.05
CA ASP A 327 10.48 -21.59 14.96
C ASP A 327 9.47 -22.73 14.73
N ASP A 328 8.72 -23.13 15.77
CA ASP A 328 7.79 -24.25 15.74
C ASP A 328 6.32 -23.84 15.88
N SER A 329 6.00 -22.58 16.21
CA SER A 329 4.63 -22.12 16.42
C SER A 329 4.21 -21.00 15.49
N ALA A 330 2.94 -21.05 15.05
CA ALA A 330 2.35 -20.02 14.23
C ALA A 330 2.12 -18.72 15.03
N GLY A 331 2.16 -17.59 14.31
CA GLY A 331 1.91 -16.29 14.90
C GLY A 331 2.00 -15.16 13.88
N ALA A 332 1.85 -13.93 14.38
CA ALA A 332 2.06 -12.71 13.62
C ALA A 332 3.44 -12.11 13.90
N ALA A 333 4.12 -11.66 12.87
CA ALA A 333 5.32 -10.84 13.00
C ALA A 333 5.03 -9.67 13.94
N SER A 334 5.86 -9.43 14.94
CA SER A 334 5.49 -8.54 16.04
C SER A 334 6.63 -7.60 16.45
N VAL A 335 6.27 -6.35 16.72
CA VAL A 335 7.16 -5.34 17.32
C VAL A 335 6.55 -4.90 18.65
N ARG A 336 7.24 -5.13 19.76
CA ARG A 336 6.80 -4.66 21.09
C ARG A 336 7.01 -3.17 21.20
N MET A 337 5.92 -2.45 21.51
CA MET A 337 5.93 -1.00 21.66
C MET A 337 4.70 -0.50 22.44
N PRO A 338 4.73 0.73 22.98
CA PRO A 338 3.53 1.34 23.56
C PRO A 338 2.41 1.49 22.51
N PRO A 339 1.14 1.54 22.97
CA PRO A 339 0.69 1.52 24.37
C PRO A 339 0.42 0.10 24.93
N ARG A 340 0.41 -0.95 24.09
CA ARG A 340 -0.16 -2.26 24.45
C ARG A 340 0.86 -3.30 24.90
N THR A 341 2.02 -3.38 24.25
CA THR A 341 2.95 -4.50 24.44
C THR A 341 4.19 -4.15 25.26
N GLY A 342 4.20 -3.01 25.93
CA GLY A 342 5.27 -2.54 26.81
C GLY A 342 6.15 -1.45 26.19
N PRO A 343 7.32 -1.17 26.75
CA PRO A 343 8.23 -0.18 26.18
C PRO A 343 8.74 -0.60 24.81
N LEU A 344 9.16 0.37 23.99
CA LEU A 344 9.69 0.11 22.67
C LEU A 344 10.91 -0.82 22.74
N ASN A 345 10.81 -1.97 22.09
CA ASN A 345 11.87 -2.98 22.11
C ASN A 345 12.85 -2.78 20.96
N ALA A 346 14.10 -2.45 21.29
CA ALA A 346 15.14 -2.15 20.31
C ALA A 346 15.49 -3.36 19.41
N ALA A 347 15.43 -4.59 19.92
CA ALA A 347 15.72 -5.79 19.12
C ALA A 347 14.64 -6.05 18.07
N ASP A 348 13.36 -5.83 18.43
CA ASP A 348 12.24 -5.97 17.49
C ASP A 348 12.30 -4.88 16.40
N VAL A 349 12.63 -3.64 16.75
CA VAL A 349 12.85 -2.55 15.78
C VAL A 349 14.04 -2.88 14.86
N ALA A 350 15.12 -3.41 15.41
CA ALA A 350 16.27 -3.83 14.63
C ALA A 350 15.93 -5.00 13.66
N LEU A 351 15.05 -5.93 14.06
CA LEU A 351 14.56 -6.99 13.17
C LEU A 351 13.72 -6.38 12.03
N LEU A 352 12.78 -5.50 12.33
CA LEU A 352 11.99 -4.78 11.33
C LEU A 352 12.88 -4.05 10.33
N THR A 353 13.82 -3.25 10.80
CA THR A 353 14.70 -2.45 9.92
C THR A 353 15.61 -3.32 9.06
N ARG A 354 16.15 -4.42 9.59
CA ARG A 354 16.90 -5.42 8.79
C ARG A 354 16.02 -6.04 7.71
N THR A 355 14.77 -6.42 8.05
CA THR A 355 13.81 -6.98 7.08
C THR A 355 13.50 -5.99 5.98
N VAL A 356 13.22 -4.73 6.32
CA VAL A 356 12.98 -3.65 5.34
C VAL A 356 14.20 -3.44 4.44
N ALA A 357 15.41 -3.35 5.00
CA ALA A 357 16.64 -3.20 4.24
C ALA A 357 16.92 -4.40 3.32
N GLN A 358 16.56 -5.61 3.74
CA GLN A 358 16.64 -6.80 2.91
C GLN A 358 15.68 -6.74 1.72
N VAL A 359 14.42 -6.38 1.95
CA VAL A 359 13.41 -6.23 0.90
C VAL A 359 13.83 -5.14 -0.10
N ARG A 360 14.38 -4.02 0.38
CA ARG A 360 14.84 -2.92 -0.47
C ARG A 360 15.84 -3.36 -1.56
N ARG A 361 16.62 -4.42 -1.31
CA ARG A 361 17.56 -4.96 -2.32
C ARG A 361 16.86 -5.66 -3.48
N SER A 362 15.64 -6.15 -3.29
CA SER A 362 14.87 -6.92 -4.28
C SER A 362 13.59 -6.23 -4.76
N ALA A 363 13.19 -5.12 -4.13
CA ALA A 363 11.98 -4.37 -4.48
C ALA A 363 12.30 -2.95 -4.93
N ASP A 364 11.50 -2.42 -5.86
CA ASP A 364 11.60 -1.06 -6.36
C ASP A 364 10.80 -0.07 -5.49
N VAL A 365 9.75 -0.57 -4.82
CA VAL A 365 8.93 0.17 -3.83
C VAL A 365 8.74 -0.74 -2.62
N VAL A 366 8.94 -0.21 -1.41
CA VAL A 366 8.77 -0.95 -0.15
C VAL A 366 7.67 -0.31 0.70
N VAL A 367 6.68 -1.11 1.08
CA VAL A 367 5.53 -0.73 1.91
C VAL A 367 5.58 -1.48 3.23
N VAL A 368 5.48 -0.77 4.35
CA VAL A 368 5.35 -1.36 5.68
C VAL A 368 3.93 -1.17 6.18
N LEU A 369 3.32 -2.24 6.68
CA LEU A 369 1.93 -2.32 7.11
C LEU A 369 1.85 -2.65 8.61
N PRO A 370 2.00 -1.67 9.50
CA PRO A 370 1.87 -1.89 10.95
C PRO A 370 0.41 -1.95 11.40
N HIS A 371 0.15 -2.77 12.41
CA HIS A 371 -1.08 -2.77 13.20
C HIS A 371 -0.74 -2.34 14.63
N TRP A 372 -1.02 -1.08 14.98
CA TRP A 372 -0.39 -0.39 16.10
C TRP A 372 -1.20 0.74 16.73
N GLY A 373 -0.71 1.26 17.86
CA GLY A 373 -1.17 2.50 18.48
C GLY A 373 -2.33 2.31 19.44
N ALA A 374 -2.88 3.41 19.92
CA ALA A 374 -4.04 3.43 20.81
C ALA A 374 -5.34 3.49 20.01
N GLN A 375 -6.35 2.73 20.46
CA GLN A 375 -7.70 2.77 19.89
C GLN A 375 -8.40 4.10 20.16
N TYR A 376 -9.30 4.47 19.28
CA TYR A 376 -10.28 5.56 19.42
C TYR A 376 -9.65 6.95 19.61
N THR A 377 -8.53 7.19 18.93
CA THR A 377 -7.88 8.50 18.92
C THR A 377 -7.41 8.88 17.51
N HIS A 378 -7.51 10.16 17.20
CA HIS A 378 -6.95 10.74 15.95
C HIS A 378 -5.45 11.05 16.05
N ARG A 379 -4.86 10.96 17.25
CA ARG A 379 -3.45 11.30 17.48
C ARG A 379 -2.61 10.05 17.49
N PRO A 380 -1.62 9.92 16.57
CA PRO A 380 -0.68 8.83 16.62
C PRO A 380 0.22 8.94 17.84
N ASP A 381 0.51 7.79 18.47
CA ASP A 381 1.44 7.67 19.57
C ASP A 381 2.86 8.06 19.14
N PRO A 382 3.69 8.68 20.00
CA PRO A 382 5.09 8.98 19.71
C PRO A 382 5.90 7.76 19.22
N ALA A 383 5.62 6.56 19.78
CA ALA A 383 6.27 5.33 19.36
C ALA A 383 5.93 4.95 17.91
N GLN A 384 4.69 5.20 17.43
CA GLN A 384 4.33 5.00 16.03
C GLN A 384 5.22 5.85 15.12
N ARG A 385 5.47 7.12 15.45
CA ARG A 385 6.36 8.02 14.68
C ARG A 385 7.80 7.55 14.68
N THR A 386 8.28 7.06 15.84
CA THR A 386 9.65 6.54 15.99
C THR A 386 9.86 5.31 15.11
N VAL A 387 8.96 4.34 15.17
CA VAL A 387 9.06 3.10 14.38
C VAL A 387 8.85 3.38 12.89
N ALA A 388 7.92 4.28 12.53
CA ALA A 388 7.74 4.71 11.15
C ALA A 388 9.03 5.32 10.58
N ARG A 389 9.67 6.23 11.34
CA ARG A 389 10.95 6.84 10.94
C ARG A 389 12.01 5.78 10.72
N ALA A 390 12.18 4.85 11.67
CA ALA A 390 13.16 3.76 11.55
C ALA A 390 12.91 2.90 10.29
N ALA A 391 11.65 2.59 9.97
CA ALA A 391 11.30 1.86 8.75
C ALA A 391 11.62 2.66 7.47
N LEU A 392 11.32 3.98 7.43
CA LEU A 392 11.63 4.85 6.30
C LEU A 392 13.15 5.01 6.09
N ASP A 393 13.91 5.12 7.17
CA ASP A 393 15.37 5.24 7.14
C ASP A 393 16.03 3.92 6.69
N ALA A 394 15.43 2.77 7.01
CA ALA A 394 15.83 1.46 6.53
C ALA A 394 15.51 1.18 5.05
N GLY A 395 14.75 2.06 4.39
CA GLY A 395 14.46 1.96 2.96
C GLY A 395 13.00 1.76 2.58
N ALA A 396 12.04 1.85 3.53
CA ALA A 396 10.63 1.90 3.17
C ALA A 396 10.30 3.22 2.44
N ASP A 397 9.36 3.14 1.49
CA ASP A 397 8.81 4.29 0.77
C ASP A 397 7.50 4.76 1.41
N LEU A 398 6.76 3.83 2.03
CA LEU A 398 5.46 4.03 2.64
C LEU A 398 5.34 3.25 3.94
N VAL A 399 4.67 3.84 4.93
CA VAL A 399 4.18 3.17 6.12
C VAL A 399 2.68 3.44 6.23
N VAL A 400 1.85 2.40 6.26
CA VAL A 400 0.39 2.54 6.29
C VAL A 400 -0.18 1.65 7.38
N GLY A 401 -0.68 2.27 8.45
CA GLY A 401 -1.12 1.61 9.66
C GLY A 401 -2.62 1.33 9.76
N GLY A 402 -2.97 0.38 10.64
CA GLY A 402 -4.30 0.02 11.11
C GLY A 402 -4.33 -0.13 12.63
N HIS A 403 -5.43 -0.57 13.23
CA HIS A 403 -5.78 -0.80 14.64
C HIS A 403 -6.49 0.34 15.35
N PRO A 404 -6.15 1.64 15.24
CA PRO A 404 -6.85 2.66 16.02
C PRO A 404 -8.36 2.72 15.79
N HIS A 405 -8.87 2.08 14.73
CA HIS A 405 -10.27 2.10 14.29
C HIS A 405 -10.81 3.52 13.95
N TRP A 406 -10.04 4.53 14.27
CA TRP A 406 -10.24 5.93 13.87
C TRP A 406 -9.14 6.35 12.90
N VAL A 407 -9.47 7.22 11.96
CA VAL A 407 -8.47 7.81 11.08
C VAL A 407 -7.44 8.59 11.89
N GLN A 408 -6.16 8.42 11.57
CA GLN A 408 -5.07 9.21 12.17
C GLN A 408 -4.33 10.00 11.11
N GLY A 409 -3.48 10.93 11.54
CA GLY A 409 -2.76 11.86 10.70
C GLY A 409 -1.88 11.20 9.62
N ILE A 410 -1.58 11.98 8.59
CA ILE A 410 -0.63 11.63 7.54
C ILE A 410 0.60 12.53 7.67
N ASP A 411 1.76 11.93 7.93
CA ASP A 411 3.05 12.61 7.93
C ASP A 411 3.74 12.46 6.56
N ALA A 412 4.22 13.56 6.01
CA ALA A 412 5.09 13.54 4.82
C ALA A 412 6.53 13.81 5.25
N ILE A 413 7.40 12.82 5.10
CA ILE A 413 8.79 12.86 5.56
C ILE A 413 9.72 12.63 4.36
N SER A 414 10.53 13.61 3.98
CA SER A 414 11.46 13.48 2.85
C SER A 414 10.81 12.90 1.59
N ASN A 415 9.62 13.38 1.23
CA ASN A 415 8.80 12.91 0.10
C ASN A 415 8.28 11.46 0.21
N LYS A 416 8.35 10.86 1.40
CA LYS A 416 7.73 9.58 1.76
C LYS A 416 6.48 9.83 2.62
N ILE A 417 5.58 8.86 2.73
CA ILE A 417 4.32 8.99 3.46
C ILE A 417 4.24 8.00 4.61
N VAL A 418 3.78 8.49 5.75
CA VAL A 418 3.29 7.69 6.87
C VAL A 418 1.82 8.03 7.07
N ALA A 419 0.91 7.12 6.75
CA ALA A 419 -0.49 7.19 7.14
C ALA A 419 -0.66 6.34 8.40
N HIS A 420 -0.89 6.96 9.55
CA HIS A 420 -0.83 6.26 10.84
C HIS A 420 -2.01 5.32 11.07
N SER A 421 -3.20 5.64 10.57
CA SER A 421 -4.37 4.75 10.52
C SER A 421 -5.35 5.21 9.44
N LEU A 422 -5.86 4.26 8.66
CA LEU A 422 -6.90 4.52 7.64
C LEU A 422 -8.33 4.41 8.21
N GLY A 423 -8.49 3.98 9.47
CA GLY A 423 -9.78 3.64 10.07
C GLY A 423 -10.33 2.29 9.60
N ASN A 424 -11.54 1.96 10.00
CA ASN A 424 -12.23 0.74 9.57
C ASN A 424 -12.71 0.85 8.13
N LEU A 425 -12.51 -0.20 7.32
CA LEU A 425 -13.10 -0.30 5.98
C LEU A 425 -14.41 -1.10 6.02
N VAL A 426 -14.39 -2.26 6.67
CA VAL A 426 -15.58 -3.08 6.94
C VAL A 426 -15.52 -3.51 8.39
N PHE A 427 -16.46 -3.08 9.20
CA PHE A 427 -16.49 -3.39 10.63
C PHE A 427 -17.90 -3.18 11.20
N ASP A 428 -18.22 -3.89 12.28
CA ASP A 428 -19.49 -3.74 13.02
C ASP A 428 -19.40 -2.84 14.24
N MET A 429 -18.37 -1.99 14.32
CA MET A 429 -18.21 -0.98 15.38
C MET A 429 -19.06 0.25 15.08
N ASP A 430 -20.34 0.22 15.47
CA ASP A 430 -21.32 1.30 15.22
C ASP A 430 -21.60 2.19 16.43
N PHE A 431 -20.83 2.01 17.51
CA PHE A 431 -20.98 2.77 18.75
C PHE A 431 -20.48 4.21 18.69
N SER A 432 -19.72 4.57 17.66
CA SER A 432 -19.28 5.93 17.43
C SER A 432 -19.24 6.25 15.93
N ARG A 433 -19.41 7.54 15.61
CA ARG A 433 -19.29 8.01 14.22
C ARG A 433 -17.88 7.76 13.66
N GLN A 434 -16.87 7.95 14.49
CA GLN A 434 -15.47 7.87 14.07
C GLN A 434 -15.05 6.43 13.71
N THR A 435 -15.63 5.42 14.37
CA THR A 435 -15.40 4.01 14.02
C THR A 435 -16.09 3.59 12.71
N GLN A 436 -17.04 4.41 12.24
CA GLN A 436 -17.70 4.23 10.95
C GLN A 436 -17.08 5.10 9.83
N GLU A 437 -16.03 5.85 10.10
CA GLU A 437 -15.35 6.72 9.15
C GLU A 437 -13.96 6.21 8.82
N GLY A 438 -13.60 6.24 7.53
CA GLY A 438 -12.29 5.85 7.05
C GLY A 438 -11.99 6.45 5.68
N PHE A 439 -10.82 6.12 5.15
CA PHE A 439 -10.46 6.50 3.80
C PHE A 439 -9.65 5.40 3.11
N LEU A 440 -9.83 5.25 1.80
CA LEU A 440 -8.89 4.55 0.95
C LEU A 440 -7.71 5.48 0.67
N LEU A 441 -6.49 4.98 0.77
CA LEU A 441 -5.29 5.68 0.36
C LEU A 441 -4.95 5.29 -1.08
N GLU A 442 -5.25 6.19 -2.03
CA GLU A 442 -4.93 5.97 -3.45
C GLU A 442 -3.60 6.60 -3.80
N LEU A 443 -2.71 5.78 -4.30
CA LEU A 443 -1.33 6.10 -4.64
C LEU A 443 -1.14 6.08 -6.15
N THR A 444 -0.37 7.02 -6.66
CA THR A 444 0.04 7.03 -8.08
C THR A 444 1.55 7.03 -8.15
N PHE A 445 2.10 6.14 -8.98
CA PHE A 445 3.53 6.01 -9.21
C PHE A 445 3.87 6.28 -10.67
N TRP A 446 5.04 6.87 -10.92
CA TRP A 446 5.72 6.87 -12.20
C TRP A 446 6.95 5.98 -12.08
N GLY A 447 6.89 4.78 -12.64
CA GLY A 447 7.84 3.72 -12.35
C GLY A 447 7.88 3.44 -10.83
N ARG A 448 9.04 3.56 -10.23
CA ARG A 448 9.23 3.36 -8.77
C ARG A 448 8.95 4.61 -7.92
N ARG A 449 8.70 5.77 -8.53
CA ARG A 449 8.54 7.03 -7.81
C ARG A 449 7.10 7.27 -7.40
N LEU A 450 6.84 7.47 -6.12
CA LEU A 450 5.54 7.89 -5.61
C LEU A 450 5.29 9.36 -5.98
N MET A 451 4.23 9.60 -6.74
CA MET A 451 3.84 10.91 -7.26
C MET A 451 2.69 11.55 -6.50
N ALA A 452 1.77 10.74 -6.01
CA ALA A 452 0.61 11.21 -5.24
C ALA A 452 0.17 10.19 -4.20
N ALA A 453 -0.36 10.71 -3.08
CA ALA A 453 -1.09 9.96 -2.06
C ALA A 453 -2.40 10.70 -1.78
N VAL A 454 -3.52 10.11 -2.20
CA VAL A 454 -4.83 10.75 -2.19
C VAL A 454 -5.77 10.00 -1.26
N PRO A 455 -6.15 10.55 -0.10
CA PRO A 455 -7.18 9.95 0.73
C PRO A 455 -8.55 10.15 0.10
N VAL A 456 -9.30 9.05 -0.02
CA VAL A 456 -10.66 8.99 -0.56
C VAL A 456 -11.60 8.55 0.55
N PRO A 457 -12.35 9.47 1.16
CA PRO A 457 -13.11 9.20 2.36
C PRO A 457 -14.39 8.41 2.06
N TYR A 458 -14.74 7.55 3.01
CA TYR A 458 -16.00 6.82 3.04
C TYR A 458 -16.60 6.83 4.44
N ARG A 459 -17.86 6.39 4.52
CA ARG A 459 -18.55 6.05 5.76
C ARG A 459 -19.16 4.67 5.65
N ILE A 460 -19.06 3.90 6.73
CA ILE A 460 -19.69 2.59 6.89
C ILE A 460 -21.16 2.82 7.23
N GLY A 461 -22.07 2.20 6.49
CA GLY A 461 -23.50 2.26 6.72
C GLY A 461 -23.98 1.26 7.79
N PRO A 462 -25.29 1.26 8.13
CA PRO A 462 -25.86 0.36 9.12
C PRO A 462 -25.84 -1.12 8.67
N ASP A 463 -25.58 -1.37 7.41
CA ASP A 463 -25.34 -2.70 6.81
C ASP A 463 -23.85 -3.09 6.81
N PHE A 464 -23.02 -2.35 7.53
CA PHE A 464 -21.56 -2.50 7.65
C PHE A 464 -20.81 -2.40 6.34
N THR A 465 -21.40 -1.79 5.32
CA THR A 465 -20.74 -1.57 4.03
C THR A 465 -20.22 -0.14 3.87
N PRO A 466 -18.99 0.06 3.37
CA PRO A 466 -18.43 1.38 3.15
C PRO A 466 -19.00 2.02 1.87
N ARG A 467 -19.37 3.30 1.96
CA ARG A 467 -19.82 4.12 0.84
C ARG A 467 -19.04 5.42 0.79
N LEU A 468 -18.60 5.80 -0.41
CA LEU A 468 -17.86 7.04 -0.61
C LEU A 468 -18.72 8.25 -0.18
N VAL A 469 -18.06 9.21 0.44
CA VAL A 469 -18.68 10.47 0.86
C VAL A 469 -18.05 11.66 0.16
N THR A 470 -18.82 12.74 -0.01
CA THR A 470 -18.40 13.98 -0.67
C THR A 470 -18.76 15.22 0.18
N GLY A 471 -18.37 16.39 -0.27
CA GLY A 471 -18.75 17.66 0.35
C GLY A 471 -18.28 17.80 1.80
N THR A 472 -19.15 18.30 2.66
CA THR A 472 -18.86 18.57 4.08
C THR A 472 -18.57 17.30 4.86
N THR A 473 -19.23 16.19 4.53
CA THR A 473 -18.97 14.88 5.16
C THR A 473 -17.55 14.40 4.85
N ALA A 474 -17.13 14.48 3.59
CA ALA A 474 -15.75 14.13 3.21
C ALA A 474 -14.72 15.01 3.94
N ALA A 475 -14.98 16.32 4.01
CA ALA A 475 -14.12 17.25 4.72
C ALA A 475 -14.02 16.93 6.22
N ALA A 476 -15.12 16.49 6.84
CA ALA A 476 -15.14 16.10 8.26
C ALA A 476 -14.28 14.85 8.51
N VAL A 477 -14.42 13.80 7.68
CA VAL A 477 -13.61 12.57 7.77
C VAL A 477 -12.11 12.86 7.61
N LEU A 478 -11.76 13.75 6.68
CA LEU A 478 -10.37 14.05 6.34
C LEU A 478 -9.71 15.09 7.24
N ARG A 479 -10.49 15.81 8.09
CA ARG A 479 -9.93 16.87 8.95
C ARG A 479 -8.78 16.41 9.85
N PRO A 480 -8.85 15.24 10.50
CA PRO A 480 -7.76 14.78 11.37
C PRO A 480 -6.44 14.43 10.65
N LEU A 481 -6.44 14.33 9.34
CA LEU A 481 -5.24 13.91 8.59
C LEU A 481 -4.14 14.96 8.56
N TRP A 482 -4.50 16.25 8.71
CA TRP A 482 -3.56 17.38 8.67
C TRP A 482 -3.87 18.31 9.86
N PRO A 483 -3.39 17.97 11.07
CA PRO A 483 -3.61 18.75 12.30
C PRO A 483 -2.92 20.13 12.28
#